data_2cd8e066666dbca0be6f2cfe94ee1cd2
#
_entry.id   2cd8e066666dbca0be6f2cfe94ee1cd2
#
_cell.length_a   1.000
_cell.length_b   1.000
_cell.length_c   1.000
_cell.angle_alpha   90.00
_cell.angle_beta   90.00
_cell.angle_gamma   90.00
#
_symmetry.space_group_name_H-M   'P 1'
#
loop_
_entity.id
_entity.type
_entity.pdbx_description
1 polymer ?
#
loop_
_entity_poly.entity_id
_entity_poly.type
_entity_poly.pdbx_seq_one_letter_code
_entity_poly.pdbx_strand_id
1 'polypeptide(L)'
;MKQVYIHGLGQTPDSWNKVISQLDVVEHGVCPNLAELVRGKEVTYQNLYSSFSAVCDEINETVMLCGLSLGGVLALHYAIDHPEKVERLILIATQYKMPKKILKFQNIIFRFMPKSMFHKMGFKKYDFLTLCSTMMELYFSKSLQIISCPTLVVCGEKDHANKNASIELANLLSNAAFQELSRSGHEVNVDAPEKLANILGAFSKTKAEY
;
A
#
# COMPACT_ATOMS: atom_id res chain seq x y z
N MET A 1 -14.79 12.89 -0.87
CA MET A 1 -13.62 11.97 -1.07
C MET A 1 -13.46 11.06 0.15
N LYS A 2 -13.63 9.77 -0.01
CA LYS A 2 -13.45 8.76 1.05
C LYS A 2 -11.99 8.37 1.19
N GLN A 3 -11.51 8.22 2.41
CA GLN A 3 -10.13 7.79 2.68
C GLN A 3 -10.07 6.27 2.85
N VAL A 4 -9.14 5.61 2.16
CA VAL A 4 -8.93 4.16 2.23
C VAL A 4 -7.48 3.89 2.62
N TYR A 5 -7.28 3.25 3.78
CA TYR A 5 -5.97 2.90 4.33
C TYR A 5 -5.71 1.41 4.15
N ILE A 6 -4.65 1.06 3.42
CA ILE A 6 -4.38 -0.31 3.01
C ILE A 6 -3.08 -0.77 3.66
N HIS A 7 -3.20 -1.76 4.55
CA HIS A 7 -2.06 -2.26 5.32
C HIS A 7 -1.11 -3.12 4.49
N GLY A 8 0.13 -3.28 4.97
CA GLY A 8 1.13 -4.14 4.36
C GLY A 8 0.89 -5.63 4.58
N LEU A 9 1.63 -6.45 3.85
CA LEU A 9 1.65 -7.89 4.08
C LEU A 9 2.21 -8.17 5.49
N GLY A 10 1.47 -8.95 6.27
CA GLY A 10 1.83 -9.24 7.66
C GLY A 10 1.26 -8.29 8.70
N GLN A 11 0.57 -7.24 8.27
CA GLN A 11 -0.18 -6.34 9.12
C GLN A 11 -1.69 -6.66 9.12
N THR A 12 -2.44 -5.97 9.96
CA THR A 12 -3.90 -5.95 10.02
C THR A 12 -4.39 -4.50 9.95
N PRO A 13 -5.70 -4.23 9.77
CA PRO A 13 -6.25 -2.87 9.83
C PRO A 13 -5.83 -2.08 11.06
N ASP A 14 -5.62 -2.75 12.20
CA ASP A 14 -5.24 -2.11 13.46
C ASP A 14 -3.90 -1.38 13.40
N SER A 15 -3.05 -1.73 12.45
CA SER A 15 -1.77 -1.05 12.23
C SER A 15 -1.92 0.44 11.85
N TRP A 16 -3.12 0.84 11.39
CA TRP A 16 -3.45 2.22 11.06
C TRP A 16 -4.11 3.01 12.19
N ASN A 17 -4.55 2.35 13.28
CA ASN A 17 -5.34 2.99 14.35
C ASN A 17 -4.64 4.22 14.94
N LYS A 18 -3.32 4.13 15.19
CA LYS A 18 -2.55 5.26 15.76
C LYS A 18 -2.42 6.43 14.79
N VAL A 19 -2.33 6.17 13.50
CA VAL A 19 -2.27 7.22 12.47
C VAL A 19 -3.63 7.87 12.33
N ILE A 20 -4.69 7.08 12.17
CA ILE A 20 -6.06 7.56 11.95
C ILE A 20 -6.56 8.37 13.14
N SER A 21 -6.24 7.95 14.38
CA SER A 21 -6.67 8.67 15.60
C SER A 21 -6.09 10.08 15.74
N GLN A 22 -5.08 10.42 14.94
CA GLN A 22 -4.43 11.74 14.95
C GLN A 22 -4.83 12.61 13.75
N LEU A 23 -5.64 12.07 12.83
CA LEU A 23 -6.14 12.83 11.70
C LEU A 23 -7.41 13.58 12.11
N ASP A 24 -7.48 14.87 11.78
CA ASP A 24 -8.70 15.71 11.91
C ASP A 24 -9.74 15.30 10.86
N VAL A 25 -10.16 14.04 10.84
CA VAL A 25 -11.09 13.54 9.83
C VAL A 25 -12.47 13.36 10.46
N VAL A 26 -13.45 14.08 9.94
CA VAL A 26 -14.85 14.02 10.40
C VAL A 26 -15.48 12.66 10.11
N GLU A 27 -14.99 11.92 9.13
CA GLU A 27 -15.46 10.57 8.77
C GLU A 27 -14.34 9.53 8.91
N HIS A 28 -14.67 8.43 9.56
CA HIS A 28 -13.75 7.29 9.66
C HIS A 28 -13.38 6.74 8.29
N GLY A 29 -12.09 6.63 8.02
CA GLY A 29 -11.58 6.00 6.80
C GLY A 29 -11.94 4.51 6.74
N VAL A 30 -11.97 3.96 5.54
CA VAL A 30 -12.10 2.52 5.30
C VAL A 30 -10.72 1.87 5.44
N CYS A 31 -10.64 0.79 6.20
CA CYS A 31 -9.41 0.03 6.39
C CYS A 31 -9.69 -1.45 6.15
N PRO A 32 -9.65 -1.92 4.89
CA PRO A 32 -10.00 -3.31 4.57
C PRO A 32 -8.99 -4.30 5.15
N ASN A 33 -9.49 -5.41 5.69
CA ASN A 33 -8.64 -6.52 6.11
C ASN A 33 -8.29 -7.39 4.91
N LEU A 34 -7.06 -7.32 4.43
CA LEU A 34 -6.63 -8.00 3.21
C LEU A 34 -6.76 -9.52 3.29
N ALA A 35 -6.56 -10.11 4.46
CA ALA A 35 -6.74 -11.55 4.66
C ALA A 35 -8.21 -11.97 4.54
N GLU A 36 -9.13 -11.13 5.05
CA GLU A 36 -10.56 -11.37 4.94
C GLU A 36 -11.08 -11.25 3.50
N LEU A 37 -10.53 -10.34 2.70
CA LEU A 37 -10.92 -10.14 1.30
C LEU A 37 -10.72 -11.39 0.43
N VAL A 38 -9.79 -12.25 0.81
CA VAL A 38 -9.50 -13.51 0.09
C VAL A 38 -9.97 -14.75 0.85
N ARG A 39 -10.78 -14.59 1.91
CA ARG A 39 -11.33 -15.73 2.65
C ARG A 39 -12.19 -16.59 1.72
N GLY A 40 -11.89 -17.89 1.67
CA GLY A 40 -12.60 -18.85 0.81
C GLY A 40 -12.20 -18.82 -0.66
N LYS A 41 -11.20 -17.99 -1.03
CA LYS A 41 -10.62 -17.94 -2.37
C LYS A 41 -9.19 -18.48 -2.34
N GLU A 42 -8.65 -18.82 -3.50
CA GLU A 42 -7.20 -19.01 -3.64
C GLU A 42 -6.49 -17.68 -3.37
N VAL A 43 -5.47 -17.69 -2.49
CA VAL A 43 -4.78 -16.48 -2.04
C VAL A 43 -3.71 -16.10 -3.06
N THR A 44 -4.14 -15.56 -4.19
CA THR A 44 -3.28 -14.98 -5.23
C THR A 44 -3.37 -13.46 -5.20
N TYR A 45 -2.38 -12.80 -5.79
CA TYR A 45 -2.44 -11.34 -5.95
C TYR A 45 -3.67 -10.91 -6.78
N GLN A 46 -4.00 -11.64 -7.85
CA GLN A 46 -5.14 -11.31 -8.71
C GLN A 46 -6.47 -11.38 -7.95
N ASN A 47 -6.68 -12.43 -7.15
CA ASN A 47 -7.90 -12.56 -6.34
C ASN A 47 -7.96 -11.49 -5.25
N LEU A 48 -6.82 -11.15 -4.63
CA LEU A 48 -6.74 -10.08 -3.66
C LEU A 48 -7.05 -8.72 -4.30
N TYR A 49 -6.45 -8.42 -5.45
CA TYR A 49 -6.70 -7.20 -6.19
C TYR A 49 -8.17 -7.08 -6.61
N SER A 50 -8.74 -8.11 -7.20
CA SER A 50 -10.16 -8.11 -7.61
C SER A 50 -11.09 -7.86 -6.42
N SER A 51 -10.80 -8.46 -5.27
CA SER A 51 -11.61 -8.25 -4.06
C SER A 51 -11.42 -6.85 -3.47
N PHE A 52 -10.22 -6.29 -3.51
CA PHE A 52 -9.92 -4.93 -3.10
C PHE A 52 -10.58 -3.90 -4.03
N SER A 53 -10.50 -4.11 -5.35
CA SER A 53 -11.18 -3.27 -6.34
C SER A 53 -12.68 -3.19 -6.07
N ALA A 54 -13.33 -4.33 -5.83
CA ALA A 54 -14.76 -4.37 -5.50
C ALA A 54 -15.10 -3.53 -4.26
N VAL A 55 -14.27 -3.54 -3.21
CA VAL A 55 -14.46 -2.66 -2.04
C VAL A 55 -14.38 -1.18 -2.41
N CYS A 56 -13.44 -0.80 -3.28
CA CYS A 56 -13.32 0.58 -3.74
C CYS A 56 -14.49 1.00 -4.66
N ASP A 57 -14.97 0.08 -5.49
CA ASP A 57 -16.06 0.32 -6.43
C ASP A 57 -17.42 0.54 -5.72
N GLU A 58 -17.62 -0.09 -4.55
CA GLU A 58 -18.80 0.14 -3.69
C GLU A 58 -18.83 1.53 -3.05
N ILE A 59 -17.72 2.27 -3.04
CA ILE A 59 -17.67 3.63 -2.52
C ILE A 59 -18.25 4.58 -3.57
N ASN A 60 -19.36 5.24 -3.28
CA ASN A 60 -20.10 6.11 -4.24
C ASN A 60 -19.46 7.50 -4.46
N GLU A 61 -18.22 7.70 -4.04
CA GLU A 61 -17.49 8.97 -4.19
C GLU A 61 -16.03 8.68 -4.61
N THR A 62 -15.27 9.74 -4.97
CA THR A 62 -13.83 9.60 -5.21
C THR A 62 -13.10 9.18 -3.94
N VAL A 63 -11.95 8.54 -4.11
CA VAL A 63 -11.17 8.02 -2.99
C VAL A 63 -9.78 8.66 -2.91
N MET A 64 -9.30 8.81 -1.68
CA MET A 64 -7.87 8.94 -1.39
C MET A 64 -7.36 7.57 -0.95
N LEU A 65 -6.45 6.99 -1.69
CA LEU A 65 -5.83 5.72 -1.35
C LEU A 65 -4.50 5.96 -0.63
N CYS A 66 -4.32 5.35 0.54
CA CYS A 66 -3.07 5.37 1.29
C CYS A 66 -2.64 3.93 1.58
N GLY A 67 -1.61 3.46 0.89
CA GLY A 67 -1.17 2.06 0.98
C GLY A 67 0.28 1.90 1.40
N LEU A 68 0.54 0.95 2.33
CA LEU A 68 1.87 0.54 2.73
C LEU A 68 2.26 -0.75 2.03
N SER A 69 3.44 -0.80 1.37
CA SER A 69 4.03 -2.01 0.82
C SER A 69 3.06 -2.75 -0.13
N LEU A 70 2.57 -3.95 0.21
CA LEU A 70 1.50 -4.64 -0.53
C LEU A 70 0.26 -3.76 -0.72
N GLY A 71 -0.15 -3.05 0.34
CA GLY A 71 -1.26 -2.10 0.26
C GLY A 71 -1.00 -0.97 -0.73
N GLY A 72 0.25 -0.51 -0.80
CA GLY A 72 0.67 0.47 -1.81
C GLY A 72 0.65 -0.08 -3.24
N VAL A 73 1.01 -1.35 -3.42
CA VAL A 73 0.91 -2.03 -4.73
C VAL A 73 -0.54 -2.16 -5.18
N LEU A 74 -1.46 -2.49 -4.27
CA LEU A 74 -2.91 -2.53 -4.56
C LEU A 74 -3.45 -1.13 -4.91
N ALA A 75 -3.06 -0.10 -4.13
CA ALA A 75 -3.45 1.29 -4.39
C ALA A 75 -2.95 1.79 -5.75
N LEU A 76 -1.68 1.50 -6.07
CA LEU A 76 -1.07 1.84 -7.36
C LEU A 76 -1.80 1.18 -8.53
N HIS A 77 -2.09 -0.12 -8.41
CA HIS A 77 -2.80 -0.88 -9.44
C HIS A 77 -4.21 -0.33 -9.66
N TYR A 78 -4.95 -0.07 -8.58
CA TYR A 78 -6.30 0.51 -8.66
C TYR A 78 -6.28 1.92 -9.29
N ALA A 79 -5.30 2.75 -8.96
CA ALA A 79 -5.16 4.07 -9.56
C ALA A 79 -4.83 4.04 -11.06
N ILE A 80 -4.18 2.96 -11.55
CA ILE A 80 -3.95 2.73 -12.98
C ILE A 80 -5.25 2.31 -13.68
N ASP A 81 -6.03 1.40 -13.08
CA ASP A 81 -7.23 0.85 -13.71
C ASP A 81 -8.44 1.81 -13.61
N HIS A 82 -8.48 2.66 -12.56
CA HIS A 82 -9.59 3.57 -12.25
C HIS A 82 -9.09 5.00 -11.95
N PRO A 83 -8.39 5.66 -12.88
CA PRO A 83 -7.77 6.97 -12.62
C PRO A 83 -8.79 8.06 -12.27
N GLU A 84 -10.01 7.98 -12.81
CA GLU A 84 -11.11 8.91 -12.51
C GLU A 84 -11.68 8.76 -11.09
N LYS A 85 -11.47 7.60 -10.47
CA LYS A 85 -11.96 7.30 -9.14
C LYS A 85 -11.00 7.76 -8.03
N VAL A 86 -9.70 7.85 -8.35
CA VAL A 86 -8.66 8.18 -7.38
C VAL A 86 -8.32 9.67 -7.44
N GLU A 87 -8.75 10.40 -6.42
CA GLU A 87 -8.50 11.85 -6.31
C GLU A 87 -7.10 12.15 -5.73
N ARG A 88 -6.59 11.27 -4.86
CA ARG A 88 -5.25 11.38 -4.26
C ARG A 88 -4.66 10.00 -4.02
N LEU A 89 -3.35 9.89 -4.16
CA LEU A 89 -2.63 8.63 -3.98
C LEU A 89 -1.45 8.80 -3.03
N ILE A 90 -1.34 7.94 -2.03
CA ILE A 90 -0.22 7.91 -1.09
C ILE A 90 0.37 6.51 -1.10
N LEU A 91 1.61 6.41 -1.53
CA LEU A 91 2.34 5.16 -1.75
C LEU A 91 3.52 5.08 -0.77
N ILE A 92 3.42 4.18 0.22
CA ILE A 92 4.42 4.05 1.28
C ILE A 92 5.24 2.79 1.05
N ALA A 93 6.56 2.93 0.88
CA ALA A 93 7.48 1.81 0.65
C ALA A 93 7.03 0.87 -0.49
N THR A 94 6.47 1.45 -1.54
CA THR A 94 5.77 0.74 -2.63
C THR A 94 6.73 0.40 -3.76
N GLN A 95 6.65 -0.85 -4.24
CA GLN A 95 7.36 -1.31 -5.43
C GLN A 95 6.44 -1.22 -6.66
N TYR A 96 6.87 -0.56 -7.73
CA TYR A 96 6.16 -0.48 -9.01
C TYR A 96 6.63 -1.54 -10.02
N LYS A 97 7.76 -2.17 -9.73
CA LYS A 97 8.27 -3.39 -10.38
C LYS A 97 8.80 -4.33 -9.32
N MET A 98 8.39 -5.58 -9.35
CA MET A 98 8.76 -6.51 -8.30
C MET A 98 10.23 -6.94 -8.41
N PRO A 99 11.01 -6.83 -7.33
CA PRO A 99 12.40 -7.27 -7.30
C PRO A 99 12.47 -8.80 -7.21
N LYS A 100 12.29 -9.49 -8.36
CA LYS A 100 12.13 -10.95 -8.44
C LYS A 100 13.20 -11.75 -7.66
N LYS A 101 14.46 -11.29 -7.67
CA LYS A 101 15.54 -11.98 -6.94
C LYS A 101 15.35 -11.91 -5.43
N ILE A 102 14.97 -10.73 -4.92
CA ILE A 102 14.72 -10.49 -3.49
C ILE A 102 13.50 -11.30 -3.03
N LEU A 103 12.40 -11.24 -3.79
CA LEU A 103 11.17 -11.97 -3.47
C LEU A 103 11.39 -13.50 -3.50
N LYS A 104 12.16 -14.02 -4.46
CA LYS A 104 12.54 -15.45 -4.48
C LYS A 104 13.32 -15.83 -3.22
N PHE A 105 14.31 -15.04 -2.83
CA PHE A 105 15.09 -15.26 -1.63
C PHE A 105 14.22 -15.18 -0.37
N GLN A 106 13.37 -14.18 -0.27
CA GLN A 106 12.40 -14.02 0.82
C GLN A 106 11.44 -15.21 0.93
N ASN A 107 10.93 -15.71 -0.20
CA ASN A 107 10.08 -16.91 -0.23
C ASN A 107 10.82 -18.16 0.29
N ILE A 108 12.11 -18.28 0.02
CA ILE A 108 12.93 -19.37 0.58
C ILE A 108 12.99 -19.25 2.10
N ILE A 109 13.28 -18.06 2.63
CA ILE A 109 13.31 -17.82 4.08
C ILE A 109 11.95 -18.16 4.72
N PHE A 110 10.85 -17.68 4.13
CA PHE A 110 9.50 -17.92 4.63
C PHE A 110 9.14 -19.41 4.69
N ARG A 111 9.70 -20.24 3.80
CA ARG A 111 9.50 -21.71 3.85
C ARG A 111 10.03 -22.34 5.14
N PHE A 112 11.04 -21.75 5.78
CA PHE A 112 11.61 -22.24 7.02
C PHE A 112 11.02 -21.60 8.27
N MET A 113 10.22 -20.53 8.15
CA MET A 113 9.57 -19.88 9.29
C MET A 113 8.43 -20.72 9.88
N PRO A 114 8.21 -20.68 11.22
CA PRO A 114 7.11 -21.41 11.87
C PRO A 114 5.72 -20.97 11.38
N LYS A 115 4.79 -21.93 11.25
CA LYS A 115 3.41 -21.66 10.82
C LYS A 115 2.69 -20.64 11.72
N SER A 116 2.98 -20.63 13.02
CA SER A 116 2.37 -19.71 13.99
C SER A 116 2.60 -18.23 13.69
N MET A 117 3.71 -17.88 13.02
CA MET A 117 3.97 -16.49 12.62
C MET A 117 2.97 -16.02 11.57
N PHE A 118 2.65 -16.87 10.58
CA PHE A 118 1.72 -16.54 9.51
C PHE A 118 0.28 -16.42 10.02
N HIS A 119 -0.12 -17.23 11.01
CA HIS A 119 -1.45 -17.14 11.64
C HIS A 119 -1.68 -15.77 12.30
N LYS A 120 -0.65 -15.18 12.93
CA LYS A 120 -0.75 -13.85 13.51
C LYS A 120 -0.98 -12.75 12.45
N MET A 121 -0.58 -13.02 11.21
CA MET A 121 -0.76 -12.16 10.04
C MET A 121 -2.09 -12.39 9.31
N GLY A 122 -2.96 -13.27 9.83
CA GLY A 122 -4.24 -13.61 9.22
C GLY A 122 -4.18 -14.60 8.05
N PHE A 123 -3.01 -15.10 7.70
CA PHE A 123 -2.80 -16.03 6.59
C PHE A 123 -2.33 -17.40 7.05
N LYS A 124 -2.67 -18.46 6.28
CA LYS A 124 -1.94 -19.71 6.36
C LYS A 124 -0.60 -19.57 5.66
N LYS A 125 0.40 -20.30 6.10
CA LYS A 125 1.76 -20.25 5.51
C LYS A 125 1.76 -20.48 3.99
N TYR A 126 0.99 -21.45 3.51
CA TYR A 126 0.87 -21.74 2.08
C TYR A 126 0.30 -20.55 1.31
N ASP A 127 -0.79 -19.97 1.80
CA ASP A 127 -1.49 -18.83 1.20
C ASP A 127 -0.55 -17.61 1.09
N PHE A 128 0.21 -17.35 2.16
CA PHE A 128 1.20 -16.28 2.18
C PHE A 128 2.29 -16.47 1.11
N LEU A 129 2.81 -17.69 0.96
CA LEU A 129 3.81 -18.01 -0.06
C LEU A 129 3.25 -17.92 -1.47
N THR A 130 2.00 -18.32 -1.68
CA THR A 130 1.30 -18.21 -2.97
C THR A 130 1.11 -16.75 -3.34
N LEU A 131 0.66 -15.92 -2.41
CA LEU A 131 0.51 -14.47 -2.63
C LEU A 131 1.85 -13.83 -3.04
N CYS A 132 2.92 -14.06 -2.29
CA CYS A 132 4.25 -13.56 -2.63
C CYS A 132 4.73 -14.06 -4.00
N SER A 133 4.43 -15.31 -4.36
CA SER A 133 4.83 -15.87 -5.65
C SER A 133 4.09 -15.24 -6.82
N THR A 134 2.78 -15.01 -6.68
CA THR A 134 1.96 -14.40 -7.73
C THR A 134 2.23 -12.91 -7.91
N MET A 135 2.77 -12.23 -6.90
CA MET A 135 3.22 -10.84 -7.01
C MET A 135 4.48 -10.66 -7.85
N MET A 136 5.32 -11.69 -7.99
CA MET A 136 6.64 -11.54 -8.65
C MET A 136 6.57 -11.10 -10.12
N GLU A 137 5.42 -11.29 -10.79
CA GLU A 137 5.25 -10.92 -12.19
C GLU A 137 4.70 -9.49 -12.38
N LEU A 138 4.42 -8.77 -11.30
CA LEU A 138 3.88 -7.42 -11.37
C LEU A 138 4.92 -6.43 -11.89
N TYR A 139 4.48 -5.62 -12.87
CA TYR A 139 5.30 -4.62 -13.53
C TYR A 139 4.43 -3.49 -14.05
N PHE A 140 4.46 -2.32 -13.40
CA PHE A 140 3.58 -1.19 -13.69
C PHE A 140 4.25 -0.05 -14.45
N SER A 141 5.55 -0.13 -14.75
CA SER A 141 6.33 1.01 -15.31
C SER A 141 5.71 1.67 -16.55
N LYS A 142 5.06 0.88 -17.42
CA LYS A 142 4.45 1.38 -18.65
C LYS A 142 3.10 2.08 -18.42
N SER A 143 2.45 1.83 -17.29
CA SER A 143 1.12 2.34 -16.98
C SER A 143 1.15 3.52 -15.98
N LEU A 144 2.33 3.85 -15.43
CA LEU A 144 2.45 4.94 -14.45
C LEU A 144 1.99 6.30 -15.00
N GLN A 145 2.15 6.54 -16.29
CA GLN A 145 1.72 7.76 -16.98
C GLN A 145 0.19 7.98 -16.97
N ILE A 146 -0.60 6.94 -16.69
CA ILE A 146 -2.06 7.03 -16.57
C ILE A 146 -2.45 7.78 -15.28
N ILE A 147 -1.60 7.71 -14.25
CA ILE A 147 -1.86 8.35 -12.96
C ILE A 147 -1.58 9.84 -13.06
N SER A 148 -2.62 10.65 -13.00
CA SER A 148 -2.55 12.11 -13.06
C SER A 148 -2.85 12.78 -11.70
N CYS A 149 -3.50 12.06 -10.78
CA CYS A 149 -3.84 12.60 -9.48
C CYS A 149 -2.60 12.97 -8.66
N PRO A 150 -2.70 13.98 -7.76
CA PRO A 150 -1.65 14.28 -6.80
C PRO A 150 -1.22 13.03 -6.05
N THR A 151 0.08 12.73 -6.07
CA THR A 151 0.65 11.52 -5.47
C THR A 151 1.75 11.87 -4.48
N LEU A 152 1.71 11.26 -3.31
CA LEU A 152 2.78 11.34 -2.33
C LEU A 152 3.45 9.98 -2.17
N VAL A 153 4.73 9.90 -2.47
CA VAL A 153 5.53 8.69 -2.24
C VAL A 153 6.32 8.86 -0.94
N VAL A 154 6.14 7.93 -0.01
CA VAL A 154 6.76 8.00 1.32
C VAL A 154 7.66 6.78 1.54
N CYS A 155 8.81 6.99 2.18
CA CYS A 155 9.69 5.89 2.59
C CYS A 155 10.33 6.21 3.94
N GLY A 156 10.49 5.20 4.78
CA GLY A 156 11.25 5.35 6.02
C GLY A 156 12.75 5.51 5.74
N GLU A 157 13.42 6.35 6.53
CA GLU A 157 14.86 6.61 6.43
C GLU A 157 15.71 5.33 6.45
N LYS A 158 15.29 4.34 7.25
CA LYS A 158 15.98 3.06 7.46
C LYS A 158 15.49 1.95 6.52
N ASP A 159 14.52 2.20 5.66
CA ASP A 159 14.04 1.23 4.67
C ASP A 159 14.91 1.23 3.41
N HIS A 160 16.15 0.78 3.57
CA HIS A 160 17.13 0.74 2.47
C HIS A 160 16.68 -0.14 1.29
N ALA A 161 15.82 -1.13 1.52
CA ALA A 161 15.34 -2.04 0.48
C ALA A 161 14.38 -1.37 -0.52
N ASN A 162 13.59 -0.40 -0.04
CA ASN A 162 12.54 0.24 -0.86
C ASN A 162 12.86 1.70 -1.22
N LYS A 163 13.84 2.32 -0.59
CA LYS A 163 14.16 3.75 -0.76
C LYS A 163 14.42 4.13 -2.21
N ASN A 164 15.30 3.41 -2.89
CA ASN A 164 15.63 3.71 -4.30
C ASN A 164 14.41 3.54 -5.21
N ALA A 165 13.62 2.49 -5.01
CA ALA A 165 12.40 2.25 -5.77
C ALA A 165 11.33 3.34 -5.52
N SER A 166 11.23 3.84 -4.28
CA SER A 166 10.32 4.93 -3.91
C SER A 166 10.72 6.26 -4.57
N ILE A 167 12.00 6.59 -4.57
CA ILE A 167 12.52 7.79 -5.26
C ILE A 167 12.29 7.68 -6.78
N GLU A 168 12.60 6.52 -7.36
CA GLU A 168 12.41 6.26 -8.79
C GLU A 168 10.92 6.35 -9.15
N LEU A 169 10.02 5.78 -8.35
CA LEU A 169 8.58 5.85 -8.55
C LEU A 169 8.07 7.30 -8.54
N ALA A 170 8.50 8.12 -7.58
CA ALA A 170 8.13 9.53 -7.52
C ALA A 170 8.60 10.31 -8.75
N ASN A 171 9.78 10.00 -9.27
CA ASN A 171 10.32 10.64 -10.49
C ASN A 171 9.61 10.20 -11.78
N LEU A 172 8.98 9.02 -11.80
CA LEU A 172 8.26 8.49 -12.96
C LEU A 172 6.81 8.96 -13.04
N LEU A 173 6.23 9.38 -11.93
CA LEU A 173 4.86 9.91 -11.86
C LEU A 173 4.86 11.41 -12.20
N SER A 174 3.88 11.85 -13.00
CA SER A 174 3.81 13.23 -13.49
C SER A 174 3.49 14.27 -12.41
N ASN A 175 2.77 13.87 -11.36
CA ASN A 175 2.31 14.75 -10.28
C ASN A 175 2.60 14.11 -8.91
N ALA A 176 3.88 13.89 -8.63
CA ALA A 176 4.29 13.23 -7.40
C ALA A 176 5.38 13.98 -6.65
N ALA A 177 5.33 13.88 -5.32
CA ALA A 177 6.39 14.32 -4.42
C ALA A 177 6.92 13.10 -3.64
N PHE A 178 8.22 13.11 -3.32
CA PHE A 178 8.85 12.13 -2.45
C PHE A 178 9.09 12.73 -1.06
N GLN A 179 8.78 11.96 -0.02
CA GLN A 179 9.07 12.34 1.36
C GLN A 179 9.68 11.19 2.14
N GLU A 180 10.84 11.45 2.75
CA GLU A 180 11.49 10.53 3.67
C GLU A 180 11.02 10.79 5.11
N LEU A 181 10.65 9.72 5.85
CA LEU A 181 10.36 9.80 7.27
C LEU A 181 11.59 9.43 8.10
N SER A 182 12.10 10.39 8.85
CA SER A 182 13.25 10.19 9.73
C SER A 182 12.94 9.22 10.89
N ARG A 183 13.92 8.39 11.22
CA ARG A 183 13.91 7.42 12.33
C ARG A 183 12.90 6.28 12.19
N SER A 184 12.37 6.04 10.99
CA SER A 184 11.43 4.94 10.70
C SER A 184 12.02 3.94 9.72
N GLY A 185 11.59 2.69 9.83
CA GLY A 185 11.90 1.59 8.92
C GLY A 185 10.82 1.40 7.86
N HIS A 186 10.57 0.14 7.51
CA HIS A 186 9.57 -0.22 6.49
C HIS A 186 8.14 0.10 6.91
N GLU A 187 7.80 -0.16 8.16
CA GLU A 187 6.45 0.00 8.71
C GLU A 187 6.25 1.40 9.32
N VAL A 188 6.31 2.45 8.48
CA VAL A 188 6.25 3.85 8.95
C VAL A 188 4.96 4.18 9.70
N ASN A 189 3.85 3.47 9.42
CA ASN A 189 2.58 3.61 10.13
C ASN A 189 2.65 3.14 11.60
N VAL A 190 3.62 2.27 11.91
CA VAL A 190 3.89 1.76 13.26
C VAL A 190 5.06 2.52 13.90
N ASP A 191 6.13 2.75 13.15
CA ASP A 191 7.37 3.35 13.63
C ASP A 191 7.25 4.86 13.92
N ALA A 192 6.47 5.58 13.11
CA ALA A 192 6.33 7.04 13.17
C ALA A 192 4.89 7.52 12.89
N PRO A 193 3.87 7.02 13.63
CA PRO A 193 2.46 7.28 13.34
C PRO A 193 2.11 8.77 13.38
N GLU A 194 2.66 9.53 14.32
CA GLU A 194 2.41 10.99 14.47
C GLU A 194 2.94 11.78 13.28
N LYS A 195 4.17 11.47 12.86
CA LYS A 195 4.78 12.13 11.70
C LYS A 195 4.00 11.79 10.42
N LEU A 196 3.62 10.52 10.28
CA LEU A 196 2.85 10.09 9.12
C LEU A 196 1.48 10.79 9.11
N ALA A 197 0.76 10.84 10.23
CA ALA A 197 -0.52 11.54 10.34
C ALA A 197 -0.41 13.01 9.93
N ASN A 198 0.63 13.74 10.40
CA ASN A 198 0.86 15.13 10.03
C ASN A 198 1.03 15.30 8.51
N ILE A 199 1.80 14.41 7.87
CA ILE A 199 2.01 14.41 6.42
C ILE A 199 0.72 14.13 5.68
N LEU A 200 -0.03 13.08 6.08
CA LEU A 200 -1.31 12.72 5.47
C LEU A 200 -2.33 13.84 5.60
N GLY A 201 -2.42 14.45 6.80
CA GLY A 201 -3.30 15.59 7.06
C GLY A 201 -2.97 16.82 6.22
N ALA A 202 -1.69 17.14 6.05
CA ALA A 202 -1.24 18.22 5.18
C ALA A 202 -1.57 17.90 3.70
N PHE A 203 -1.25 16.70 3.23
CA PHE A 203 -1.48 16.29 1.84
C PHE A 203 -2.97 16.20 1.49
N SER A 204 -3.83 15.77 2.40
CA SER A 204 -5.28 15.72 2.17
C SER A 204 -5.93 17.08 2.01
N LYS A 205 -5.34 18.13 2.61
CA LYS A 205 -5.84 19.52 2.57
C LYS A 205 -5.25 20.34 1.41
N THR A 206 -4.21 19.86 0.71
CA THR A 206 -3.62 20.59 -0.42
C THR A 206 -4.67 20.72 -1.53
N LYS A 207 -4.93 21.93 -2.02
CA LYS A 207 -5.81 22.11 -3.19
C LYS A 207 -5.13 21.46 -4.40
N ALA A 208 -5.86 20.64 -5.16
CA ALA A 208 -5.42 20.24 -6.48
C ALA A 208 -5.31 21.53 -7.32
N GLU A 209 -4.10 21.94 -7.67
CA GLU A 209 -3.94 22.99 -8.69
C GLU A 209 -4.25 22.33 -10.03
N TYR A 210 -5.38 22.72 -10.62
CA TYR A 210 -5.82 22.35 -11.97
C TYR A 210 -5.19 23.28 -12.99
#